data_c3f860c11d85954ae31d86f3685422be
#
_entry.id   c3f860c11d85954ae31d86f3685422be
#
_cell.length_a   1.000
_cell.length_b   1.000
_cell.length_c   1.000
_cell.angle_alpha   90.00
_cell.angle_beta   90.00
_cell.angle_gamma   90.00
#
_symmetry.space_group_name_H-M   'P 1'
#
loop_
_entity.id
_entity.type
_entity.pdbx_description
1 polymer ?
#
loop_
_entity_poly.entity_id
_entity_poly.type
_entity_poly.pdbx_seq_one_letter_code
_entity_poly.pdbx_strand_id
1 'polypeptide(L)'
;MSPFVDHGTVLPRLSRAQAPLTREILAVNEFGETERLSIPAERALTVYVDKRELVTLMTLGAHPELLVLGYLRNQRLLTSPFEVESITVDWDVGAAAVKTHRGIDRIEEKTARRVVTTGCGQGSVFGDLMADVEEIRLGDAGLTQAQLYGLLNAIRLQESTYKSAGSVHGCALFAGERMLCFIEDVGRHNAIDTIAGWMWLQDAATQRGSDKIFYTTGRLTSEMIIKSAQMGVQVAERLGLCAIGRAMNKRFLCYSAPGRLRWQPEL
;
A
#
# COMPACT_ATOMS: atom_id res chain seq x y z
N MET A 1 23.31 7.72 37.00
CA MET A 1 23.36 7.95 35.57
C MET A 1 22.83 6.71 34.86
N SER A 2 21.59 6.70 34.46
CA SER A 2 21.02 5.59 33.70
C SER A 2 21.49 5.74 32.25
N PRO A 3 22.01 4.71 31.58
CA PRO A 3 22.40 4.81 30.20
C PRO A 3 21.11 5.01 29.37
N PHE A 4 20.98 6.16 28.71
CA PHE A 4 20.00 6.35 27.64
C PHE A 4 20.35 5.35 26.53
N VAL A 5 19.68 4.22 26.49
CA VAL A 5 19.70 3.36 25.32
C VAL A 5 18.95 4.15 24.24
N ASP A 6 19.68 4.58 23.24
CA ASP A 6 19.09 5.19 22.03
C ASP A 6 18.28 4.12 21.30
N HIS A 7 16.99 4.01 21.63
CA HIS A 7 16.06 3.08 21.00
C HIS A 7 15.71 3.47 19.55
N GLY A 8 16.25 4.61 19.04
CA GLY A 8 15.87 5.23 17.78
C GLY A 8 16.48 4.65 16.51
N THR A 9 17.23 3.55 16.59
CA THR A 9 17.95 2.98 15.43
C THR A 9 17.62 1.51 15.14
N VAL A 10 16.79 0.86 15.95
CA VAL A 10 16.47 -0.57 15.78
C VAL A 10 15.10 -0.71 15.11
N LEU A 11 15.10 -1.41 13.98
CA LEU A 11 13.84 -1.73 13.27
C LEU A 11 12.94 -2.63 14.14
N PRO A 12 11.60 -2.53 13.96
CA PRO A 12 10.64 -3.32 14.73
C PRO A 12 10.81 -4.83 14.50
N ARG A 13 10.57 -5.59 15.56
CA ARG A 13 10.47 -7.06 15.48
C ARG A 13 9.10 -7.43 14.88
N LEU A 14 9.10 -8.26 13.84
CA LEU A 14 7.89 -8.70 13.15
C LEU A 14 7.69 -10.20 13.35
N SER A 15 6.46 -10.64 13.61
CA SER A 15 6.10 -12.05 13.79
C SER A 15 6.25 -12.91 12.54
N ARG A 16 6.15 -12.28 11.34
CA ARG A 16 6.16 -12.95 10.03
C ARG A 16 5.03 -13.97 9.90
N ALA A 17 3.84 -13.59 10.36
CA ALA A 17 2.66 -14.41 10.30
C ALA A 17 2.25 -14.69 8.84
N GLN A 18 1.82 -15.90 8.57
CA GLN A 18 1.38 -16.35 7.27
C GLN A 18 -0.02 -16.93 7.34
N ALA A 19 -0.78 -16.78 6.27
CA ALA A 19 -2.08 -17.39 6.10
C ALA A 19 -2.29 -17.80 4.63
N PRO A 20 -3.11 -18.82 4.33
CA PRO A 20 -3.47 -19.16 2.96
C PRO A 20 -4.13 -17.97 2.26
N LEU A 21 -3.66 -17.59 1.07
CA LEU A 21 -4.20 -16.46 0.31
C LEU A 21 -5.50 -16.80 -0.43
N THR A 22 -5.74 -18.09 -0.66
CA THR A 22 -6.92 -18.59 -1.35
C THR A 22 -7.55 -19.72 -0.57
N ARG A 23 -8.82 -19.97 -0.83
CA ARG A 23 -9.55 -21.15 -0.38
C ARG A 23 -10.31 -21.77 -1.54
N GLU A 24 -10.47 -23.09 -1.52
CA GLU A 24 -11.28 -23.81 -2.49
C GLU A 24 -12.76 -23.78 -2.11
N ILE A 25 -13.60 -23.62 -3.12
CA ILE A 25 -15.05 -23.76 -3.02
C ILE A 25 -15.59 -24.66 -4.14
N LEU A 26 -16.78 -25.15 -3.96
CA LEU A 26 -17.58 -25.74 -5.04
C LEU A 26 -18.57 -24.69 -5.53
N ALA A 27 -18.57 -24.42 -6.82
CA ALA A 27 -19.51 -23.51 -7.48
C ALA A 27 -20.25 -24.23 -8.60
N VAL A 28 -21.38 -23.72 -9.00
CA VAL A 28 -22.17 -24.25 -10.12
C VAL A 28 -22.04 -23.26 -11.29
N ASN A 29 -21.63 -23.77 -12.47
CA ASN A 29 -21.48 -22.99 -13.67
C ASN A 29 -22.85 -22.81 -14.40
N GLU A 30 -22.84 -22.10 -15.53
CA GLU A 30 -24.03 -21.81 -16.35
C GLU A 30 -24.69 -23.04 -16.98
N PHE A 31 -24.04 -24.20 -16.97
CA PHE A 31 -24.57 -25.48 -17.44
C PHE A 31 -25.16 -26.32 -16.33
N GLY A 32 -25.11 -25.85 -15.05
CA GLY A 32 -25.56 -26.59 -13.87
C GLY A 32 -24.54 -27.63 -13.38
N GLU A 33 -23.29 -27.56 -13.84
CA GLU A 33 -22.20 -28.46 -13.45
C GLU A 33 -21.45 -27.89 -12.25
N THR A 34 -21.06 -28.81 -11.33
CA THR A 34 -20.28 -28.41 -10.16
C THR A 34 -18.80 -28.36 -10.50
N GLU A 35 -18.18 -27.22 -10.27
CA GLU A 35 -16.76 -26.98 -10.46
C GLU A 35 -16.07 -26.61 -9.15
N ARG A 36 -14.81 -27.05 -9.01
CA ARG A 36 -13.96 -26.63 -7.90
C ARG A 36 -13.15 -25.41 -8.31
N LEU A 37 -13.31 -24.33 -7.59
CA LEU A 37 -12.58 -23.08 -7.85
C LEU A 37 -11.82 -22.63 -6.62
N SER A 38 -10.76 -21.86 -6.88
CA SER A 38 -10.02 -21.11 -5.87
C SER A 38 -10.56 -19.68 -5.80
N ILE A 39 -10.87 -19.20 -4.61
CA ILE A 39 -11.27 -17.80 -4.37
C ILE A 39 -10.34 -17.16 -3.34
N PRO A 40 -10.19 -15.81 -3.33
CA PRO A 40 -9.43 -15.12 -2.30
C PRO A 40 -9.93 -15.42 -0.88
N ALA A 41 -9.01 -15.66 0.04
CA ALA A 41 -9.31 -15.93 1.44
C ALA A 41 -9.31 -14.64 2.26
N GLU A 42 -10.28 -13.76 2.01
CA GLU A 42 -10.46 -12.53 2.78
C GLU A 42 -10.69 -12.81 4.26
N ARG A 43 -10.03 -12.03 5.12
CA ARG A 43 -10.11 -12.17 6.58
C ARG A 43 -9.99 -10.84 7.29
N ALA A 44 -10.60 -10.75 8.47
CA ALA A 44 -10.49 -9.59 9.34
C ALA A 44 -9.16 -9.61 10.10
N LEU A 45 -8.52 -8.45 10.23
CA LEU A 45 -7.35 -8.21 11.06
C LEU A 45 -7.60 -6.99 11.93
N THR A 46 -7.88 -7.19 13.22
CA THR A 46 -8.07 -6.12 14.19
C THR A 46 -6.73 -5.65 14.73
N VAL A 47 -6.42 -4.38 14.53
CA VAL A 47 -5.16 -3.77 14.91
C VAL A 47 -5.28 -3.12 16.29
N TYR A 48 -4.44 -3.54 17.22
CA TYR A 48 -4.29 -2.96 18.55
C TYR A 48 -2.93 -2.26 18.65
N VAL A 49 -2.93 -1.02 19.14
CA VAL A 49 -1.71 -0.26 19.43
C VAL A 49 -1.67 0.01 20.92
N ASP A 50 -0.61 -0.49 21.59
CA ASP A 50 -0.42 -0.38 23.04
C ASP A 50 -1.70 -0.77 23.83
N LYS A 51 -2.31 -1.89 23.45
CA LYS A 51 -3.56 -2.46 24.01
C LYS A 51 -4.85 -1.75 23.61
N ARG A 52 -4.80 -0.66 22.84
CA ARG A 52 -5.97 0.05 22.35
C ARG A 52 -6.34 -0.47 20.96
N GLU A 53 -7.60 -0.85 20.78
CA GLU A 53 -8.15 -1.16 19.46
C GLU A 53 -8.18 0.09 18.58
N LEU A 54 -7.62 -0.02 17.37
CA LEU A 54 -7.51 1.09 16.42
C LEU A 54 -8.46 0.92 15.24
N VAL A 55 -8.41 -0.22 14.57
CA VAL A 55 -9.16 -0.49 13.33
C VAL A 55 -9.20 -1.98 13.06
N THR A 56 -10.23 -2.43 12.33
CA THR A 56 -10.25 -3.75 11.71
C THR A 56 -10.10 -3.61 10.19
N LEU A 57 -9.09 -4.26 9.62
CA LEU A 57 -8.78 -4.27 8.19
C LEU A 57 -9.25 -5.58 7.59
N MET A 58 -10.06 -5.52 6.52
CA MET A 58 -10.38 -6.70 5.71
C MET A 58 -9.26 -6.89 4.69
N THR A 59 -8.51 -7.99 4.79
CA THR A 59 -7.27 -8.20 4.04
C THR A 59 -7.15 -9.63 3.53
N LEU A 60 -6.33 -9.81 2.49
CA LEU A 60 -5.89 -11.12 2.02
C LEU A 60 -4.92 -11.80 3.01
N GLY A 61 -4.20 -10.99 3.79
CA GLY A 61 -3.28 -11.49 4.82
C GLY A 61 -1.90 -11.90 4.32
N ALA A 62 -1.47 -11.44 3.14
CA ALA A 62 -0.16 -11.82 2.58
C ALA A 62 1.03 -11.31 3.41
N HIS A 63 0.95 -10.07 3.88
CA HIS A 63 2.02 -9.40 4.64
C HIS A 63 1.42 -8.53 5.75
N PRO A 64 0.81 -9.14 6.77
CA PRO A 64 -0.03 -8.40 7.72
C PRO A 64 0.76 -7.39 8.56
N GLU A 65 2.01 -7.68 8.95
CA GLU A 65 2.82 -6.75 9.72
C GLU A 65 3.22 -5.52 8.89
N LEU A 66 3.53 -5.72 7.61
CA LEU A 66 3.82 -4.62 6.69
C LEU A 66 2.58 -3.77 6.43
N LEU A 67 1.42 -4.40 6.28
CA LEU A 67 0.14 -3.71 6.16
C LEU A 67 -0.11 -2.81 7.37
N VAL A 68 0.04 -3.35 8.57
CA VAL A 68 -0.16 -2.61 9.83
C VAL A 68 0.82 -1.44 9.94
N LEU A 69 2.12 -1.69 9.68
CA LEU A 69 3.15 -0.65 9.73
C LEU A 69 2.86 0.48 8.73
N GLY A 70 2.51 0.14 7.51
CA GLY A 70 2.20 1.11 6.46
C GLY A 70 0.88 1.84 6.67
N TYR A 71 -0.12 1.18 7.26
CA TYR A 71 -1.34 1.83 7.72
C TYR A 71 -1.01 2.93 8.74
N LEU A 72 -0.23 2.61 9.77
CA LEU A 72 0.17 3.58 10.80
C LEU A 72 0.95 4.77 10.20
N ARG A 73 1.84 4.51 9.23
CA ARG A 73 2.53 5.53 8.45
C ARG A 73 1.56 6.44 7.69
N ASN A 74 0.71 5.84 6.84
CA ASN A 74 -0.14 6.58 5.94
C ASN A 74 -1.32 7.29 6.64
N GLN A 75 -1.68 6.84 7.86
CA GLN A 75 -2.57 7.56 8.77
C GLN A 75 -1.84 8.61 9.62
N ARG A 76 -0.52 8.79 9.46
CA ARG A 76 0.35 9.71 10.23
C ARG A 76 0.27 9.50 11.73
N LEU A 77 -0.05 8.30 12.13
CA LEU A 77 -0.02 7.92 13.55
C LEU A 77 1.42 7.80 14.03
N LEU A 78 2.32 7.37 13.15
CA LEU A 78 3.76 7.29 13.37
C LEU A 78 4.52 8.07 12.28
N THR A 79 5.69 8.59 12.61
CA THR A 79 6.58 9.35 11.72
C THR A 79 7.83 8.55 11.33
N SER A 80 8.15 7.50 12.10
CA SER A 80 9.31 6.65 11.89
C SER A 80 9.01 5.19 12.26
N PRO A 81 9.58 4.21 11.54
CA PRO A 81 9.48 2.80 11.93
C PRO A 81 10.17 2.51 13.27
N PHE A 82 11.13 3.33 13.66
CA PHE A 82 11.86 3.20 14.94
C PHE A 82 11.02 3.55 16.17
N GLU A 83 9.83 4.08 16.02
CA GLU A 83 8.87 4.29 17.11
C GLU A 83 8.22 2.96 17.55
N VAL A 84 8.26 1.93 16.68
CA VAL A 84 7.66 0.63 16.94
C VAL A 84 8.69 -0.35 17.48
N GLU A 85 8.38 -0.97 18.62
CA GLU A 85 9.19 -2.05 19.18
C GLU A 85 8.91 -3.39 18.49
N SER A 86 7.61 -3.71 18.30
CA SER A 86 7.20 -4.96 17.65
C SER A 86 5.80 -4.89 17.07
N ILE A 87 5.58 -5.75 16.05
CA ILE A 87 4.26 -6.07 15.50
C ILE A 87 4.11 -7.58 15.52
N THR A 88 3.13 -8.06 16.27
CA THR A 88 2.80 -9.48 16.39
C THR A 88 1.41 -9.71 15.84
N VAL A 89 1.29 -10.62 14.89
CA VAL A 89 0.00 -11.01 14.29
C VAL A 89 -0.30 -12.44 14.68
N ASP A 90 -1.54 -12.66 15.09
CA ASP A 90 -2.11 -13.96 15.40
C ASP A 90 -3.40 -14.14 14.59
N TRP A 91 -3.37 -15.08 13.64
CA TRP A 91 -4.49 -15.37 12.77
C TRP A 91 -5.59 -16.23 13.42
N ASP A 92 -5.30 -16.91 14.53
CA ASP A 92 -6.31 -17.70 15.24
C ASP A 92 -7.36 -16.80 15.89
N VAL A 93 -6.95 -15.59 16.26
CA VAL A 93 -7.84 -14.57 16.82
C VAL A 93 -8.06 -13.38 15.86
N GLY A 94 -7.40 -13.35 14.71
CA GLY A 94 -7.52 -12.27 13.74
C GLY A 94 -7.05 -10.92 14.26
N ALA A 95 -5.95 -10.89 15.01
CA ALA A 95 -5.46 -9.69 15.69
C ALA A 95 -4.00 -9.38 15.35
N ALA A 96 -3.69 -8.08 15.31
CA ALA A 96 -2.33 -7.55 15.24
C ALA A 96 -2.06 -6.66 16.46
N ALA A 97 -1.08 -7.01 17.26
CA ALA A 97 -0.63 -6.23 18.41
C ALA A 97 0.62 -5.44 18.05
N VAL A 98 0.50 -4.12 18.03
CA VAL A 98 1.60 -3.18 17.87
C VAL A 98 2.03 -2.70 19.24
N LYS A 99 3.31 -2.87 19.56
CA LYS A 99 3.93 -2.29 20.74
C LYS A 99 4.84 -1.15 20.31
N THR A 100 4.64 0.05 20.84
CA THR A 100 5.50 1.20 20.61
C THR A 100 6.46 1.42 21.78
N HIS A 101 7.50 2.22 21.54
CA HIS A 101 8.45 2.53 22.63
C HIS A 101 7.92 3.58 23.62
N ARG A 102 7.04 4.49 23.16
CA ARG A 102 6.59 5.66 23.96
C ARG A 102 5.10 5.96 23.85
N GLY A 103 4.30 5.10 23.20
CA GLY A 103 2.93 5.40 22.81
C GLY A 103 2.86 6.30 21.57
N ILE A 104 1.65 6.48 21.04
CA ILE A 104 1.36 7.44 19.96
C ILE A 104 0.82 8.71 20.60
N ASP A 105 1.52 9.83 20.38
CA ASP A 105 1.10 11.13 20.91
C ASP A 105 -0.27 11.53 20.36
N ARG A 106 -1.16 11.97 21.26
CA ARG A 106 -2.52 12.42 20.96
C ARG A 106 -3.32 11.45 20.08
N ILE A 107 -3.18 10.15 20.31
CA ILE A 107 -3.86 9.12 19.50
C ILE A 107 -5.38 9.32 19.48
N GLU A 108 -5.98 9.83 20.56
CA GLU A 108 -7.42 10.10 20.66
C GLU A 108 -7.85 11.22 19.72
N GLU A 109 -7.12 12.32 19.67
CA GLU A 109 -7.39 13.42 18.76
C GLU A 109 -7.17 13.00 17.30
N LYS A 110 -6.08 12.28 17.02
CA LYS A 110 -5.75 11.77 15.69
C LYS A 110 -6.78 10.75 15.17
N THR A 111 -7.43 10.01 16.05
CA THR A 111 -8.43 8.99 15.67
C THR A 111 -9.88 9.45 15.80
N ALA A 112 -10.17 10.57 16.48
CA ALA A 112 -11.51 11.10 16.69
C ALA A 112 -12.19 11.60 15.41
N ARG A 113 -11.43 12.06 14.43
CA ARG A 113 -11.92 12.64 13.17
C ARG A 113 -11.91 11.64 12.02
N ARG A 114 -12.51 10.47 12.22
CA ARG A 114 -12.63 9.49 11.14
C ARG A 114 -13.68 9.96 10.12
N VAL A 115 -13.23 10.28 8.91
CA VAL A 115 -14.14 10.47 7.77
C VAL A 115 -14.27 9.14 7.06
N VAL A 116 -15.46 8.59 6.97
CA VAL A 116 -15.77 7.41 6.17
C VAL A 116 -15.69 7.81 4.70
N THR A 117 -14.68 7.34 3.98
CA THR A 117 -14.60 7.52 2.54
C THR A 117 -15.35 6.39 1.84
N THR A 118 -16.12 6.74 0.79
CA THR A 118 -16.90 5.79 0.00
C THR A 118 -15.97 4.84 -0.77
N GLY A 119 -16.01 3.56 -0.43
CA GLY A 119 -15.40 2.48 -1.20
C GLY A 119 -14.31 1.69 -0.48
N CYS A 120 -14.69 0.72 0.30
CA CYS A 120 -13.96 -0.25 1.09
C CYS A 120 -13.79 0.07 2.59
N GLY A 121 -14.69 0.88 3.18
CA GLY A 121 -14.97 0.81 4.62
C GLY A 121 -13.91 1.29 5.61
N GLN A 122 -12.78 1.79 5.16
CA GLN A 122 -11.73 2.30 6.05
C GLN A 122 -11.89 3.81 6.23
N GLY A 123 -12.20 4.25 7.45
CA GLY A 123 -12.21 5.67 7.79
C GLY A 123 -10.78 6.23 7.77
N SER A 124 -10.51 7.16 6.86
CA SER A 124 -9.26 7.93 6.82
C SER A 124 -9.48 9.29 7.46
N VAL A 125 -8.45 9.84 8.11
CA VAL A 125 -8.44 11.23 8.62
C VAL A 125 -8.23 12.16 7.43
N PHE A 126 -9.27 12.37 6.62
CA PHE A 126 -9.17 13.01 5.30
C PHE A 126 -8.89 14.52 5.37
N GLY A 127 -9.44 15.24 6.37
CA GLY A 127 -9.36 16.70 6.44
C GLY A 127 -7.95 17.25 6.65
N ASP A 128 -7.21 16.67 7.60
CA ASP A 128 -5.86 17.10 7.93
C ASP A 128 -4.83 16.58 6.88
N LEU A 129 -5.12 15.44 6.24
CA LEU A 129 -4.26 14.88 5.19
C LEU A 129 -4.24 15.73 3.91
N MET A 130 -5.33 16.43 3.57
CA MET A 130 -5.39 17.28 2.38
C MET A 130 -4.55 18.56 2.53
N ALA A 131 -4.54 19.18 3.70
CA ALA A 131 -3.76 20.40 3.95
C ALA A 131 -2.25 20.13 3.78
N ASP A 132 -1.79 18.99 4.29
CA ASP A 132 -0.36 18.64 4.24
C ASP A 132 0.11 18.15 2.85
N VAL A 133 -0.81 17.62 2.04
CA VAL A 133 -0.50 17.22 0.66
C VAL A 133 -0.12 18.43 -0.20
N GLU A 134 -0.65 19.62 0.10
CA GLU A 134 -0.29 20.86 -0.61
C GLU A 134 1.16 21.31 -0.33
N GLU A 135 1.76 20.85 0.77
CA GLU A 135 3.15 21.15 1.12
C GLU A 135 4.17 20.19 0.46
N ILE A 136 3.71 19.04 -0.03
CA ILE A 136 4.59 18.06 -0.66
C ILE A 136 5.14 18.62 -1.97
N ARG A 137 6.46 18.73 -2.07
CA ARG A 137 7.17 19.06 -3.30
C ARG A 137 7.80 17.81 -3.89
N LEU A 138 7.43 17.53 -5.12
CA LEU A 138 7.92 16.34 -5.84
C LEU A 138 9.09 16.77 -6.73
N GLY A 139 10.15 15.96 -6.76
CA GLY A 139 11.30 16.17 -7.63
C GLY A 139 10.96 16.01 -9.13
N ASP A 140 11.96 16.17 -10.00
CA ASP A 140 11.81 16.17 -11.47
C ASP A 140 11.93 14.76 -12.10
N ALA A 141 11.44 13.70 -11.46
CA ALA A 141 11.45 12.39 -12.07
C ALA A 141 10.55 12.33 -13.32
N GLY A 142 11.06 11.74 -14.38
CA GLY A 142 10.35 11.53 -15.64
C GLY A 142 10.29 10.05 -15.99
N LEU A 143 9.34 9.69 -16.84
CA LEU A 143 9.12 8.33 -17.35
C LEU A 143 9.16 8.37 -18.88
N THR A 144 9.86 7.43 -19.52
CA THR A 144 9.78 7.25 -20.98
C THR A 144 8.64 6.31 -21.36
N GLN A 145 8.16 6.39 -22.58
CA GLN A 145 7.17 5.42 -23.09
C GLN A 145 7.70 3.99 -23.05
N ALA A 146 8.97 3.77 -23.39
CA ALA A 146 9.61 2.44 -23.33
C ALA A 146 9.56 1.88 -21.90
N GLN A 147 9.93 2.69 -20.91
CA GLN A 147 9.85 2.31 -19.51
C GLN A 147 8.42 1.96 -19.10
N LEU A 148 7.43 2.77 -19.49
CA LEU A 148 6.01 2.47 -19.22
C LEU A 148 5.62 1.10 -19.79
N TYR A 149 5.99 0.80 -21.03
CA TYR A 149 5.69 -0.51 -21.63
C TYR A 149 6.44 -1.65 -20.95
N GLY A 150 7.68 -1.43 -20.49
CA GLY A 150 8.45 -2.37 -19.69
C GLY A 150 7.76 -2.69 -18.36
N LEU A 151 7.27 -1.66 -17.63
CA LEU A 151 6.50 -1.85 -16.40
C LEU A 151 5.24 -2.70 -16.63
N LEU A 152 4.45 -2.37 -17.65
CA LEU A 152 3.21 -3.09 -17.95
C LEU A 152 3.48 -4.55 -18.32
N ASN A 153 4.57 -4.81 -19.04
CA ASN A 153 5.00 -6.16 -19.36
C ASN A 153 5.44 -6.94 -18.11
N ALA A 154 6.20 -6.31 -17.21
CA ALA A 154 6.63 -6.93 -15.96
C ALA A 154 5.41 -7.33 -15.10
N ILE A 155 4.39 -6.47 -14.99
CA ILE A 155 3.14 -6.79 -14.30
C ILE A 155 2.40 -7.94 -14.98
N ARG A 156 2.33 -7.95 -16.31
CA ARG A 156 1.65 -9.02 -17.07
C ARG A 156 2.30 -10.39 -16.84
N LEU A 157 3.61 -10.42 -16.68
CA LEU A 157 4.38 -11.66 -16.45
C LEU A 157 4.38 -12.10 -14.97
N GLN A 158 4.06 -11.19 -14.04
CA GLN A 158 4.04 -11.50 -12.62
C GLN A 158 3.00 -12.60 -12.32
N GLU A 159 3.44 -13.66 -11.62
CA GLU A 159 2.52 -14.63 -11.02
C GLU A 159 1.74 -13.97 -9.90
N SER A 160 0.44 -14.27 -9.81
CA SER A 160 -0.44 -13.51 -8.92
C SER A 160 -1.67 -14.30 -8.47
N THR A 161 -2.20 -13.93 -7.30
CA THR A 161 -3.48 -14.43 -6.78
C THR A 161 -4.62 -14.05 -7.72
N TYR A 162 -4.55 -12.88 -8.38
CA TYR A 162 -5.53 -12.48 -9.37
C TYR A 162 -5.65 -13.47 -10.53
N LYS A 163 -4.51 -14.00 -11.01
CA LYS A 163 -4.52 -14.99 -12.10
C LYS A 163 -5.11 -16.32 -11.69
N SER A 164 -4.95 -16.73 -10.44
CA SER A 164 -5.42 -18.02 -9.93
C SER A 164 -6.83 -18.01 -9.34
N ALA A 165 -7.24 -16.87 -8.74
CA ALA A 165 -8.49 -16.76 -7.98
C ALA A 165 -9.33 -15.53 -8.30
N GLY A 166 -8.79 -14.57 -9.09
CA GLY A 166 -9.49 -13.31 -9.38
C GLY A 166 -9.68 -12.41 -8.17
N SER A 167 -10.51 -11.38 -8.32
CA SER A 167 -11.10 -10.56 -7.25
C SER A 167 -10.14 -9.94 -6.23
N VAL A 168 -8.89 -9.66 -6.61
CA VAL A 168 -7.92 -8.92 -5.81
C VAL A 168 -7.36 -7.73 -6.58
N HIS A 169 -6.77 -6.78 -5.87
CA HIS A 169 -6.07 -5.63 -6.44
C HIS A 169 -4.56 -5.80 -6.30
N GLY A 170 -3.84 -5.68 -7.42
CA GLY A 170 -2.39 -5.65 -7.44
C GLY A 170 -1.86 -4.21 -7.38
N CYS A 171 -0.86 -3.98 -6.54
CA CYS A 171 -0.07 -2.75 -6.50
C CYS A 171 1.41 -3.11 -6.60
N ALA A 172 2.19 -2.26 -7.28
CA ALA A 172 3.62 -2.47 -7.40
C ALA A 172 4.39 -1.15 -7.26
N LEU A 173 5.61 -1.26 -6.78
CA LEU A 173 6.59 -0.18 -6.73
C LEU A 173 7.75 -0.52 -7.66
N PHE A 174 8.16 0.45 -8.47
CA PHE A 174 9.26 0.30 -9.42
C PHE A 174 10.34 1.36 -9.21
N ALA A 175 11.57 1.00 -9.53
CA ALA A 175 12.67 1.93 -9.77
C ALA A 175 13.12 1.77 -11.22
N GLY A 176 12.83 2.75 -12.07
CA GLY A 176 12.90 2.57 -13.52
C GLY A 176 11.99 1.42 -13.96
N GLU A 177 12.51 0.44 -14.68
CA GLU A 177 11.76 -0.75 -15.12
C GLU A 177 11.83 -1.92 -14.12
N ARG A 178 12.66 -1.82 -13.08
CA ARG A 178 12.83 -2.86 -12.08
C ARG A 178 11.72 -2.82 -11.05
N MET A 179 10.90 -3.86 -10.99
CA MET A 179 9.93 -4.07 -9.92
C MET A 179 10.67 -4.32 -8.60
N LEU A 180 10.38 -3.49 -7.60
CA LEU A 180 10.94 -3.60 -6.25
C LEU A 180 10.05 -4.42 -5.33
N CYS A 181 8.74 -4.23 -5.48
CA CYS A 181 7.74 -4.86 -4.63
C CYS A 181 6.43 -5.01 -5.42
N PHE A 182 5.77 -6.15 -5.30
CA PHE A 182 4.42 -6.41 -5.82
C PHE A 182 3.57 -6.97 -4.70
N ILE A 183 2.43 -6.36 -4.45
CA ILE A 183 1.51 -6.72 -3.38
C ILE A 183 0.11 -6.85 -3.95
N GLU A 184 -0.55 -7.95 -3.59
CA GLU A 184 -1.97 -8.14 -3.83
C GLU A 184 -2.74 -8.14 -2.52
N ASP A 185 -3.91 -7.52 -2.54
CA ASP A 185 -4.87 -7.56 -1.44
C ASP A 185 -6.30 -7.43 -1.99
N VAL A 186 -7.29 -7.83 -1.22
CA VAL A 186 -8.72 -7.63 -1.54
C VAL A 186 -9.06 -6.14 -1.62
N GLY A 187 -8.33 -5.29 -0.89
CA GLY A 187 -8.42 -3.84 -0.88
C GLY A 187 -7.18 -3.16 -1.46
N ARG A 188 -7.34 -2.30 -2.50
CA ARG A 188 -6.22 -1.52 -3.04
C ARG A 188 -5.54 -0.61 -2.00
N HIS A 189 -6.31 -0.15 -0.99
CA HIS A 189 -5.78 0.66 0.10
C HIS A 189 -4.85 -0.15 1.01
N ASN A 190 -5.16 -1.42 1.26
CA ASN A 190 -4.28 -2.32 1.99
C ASN A 190 -3.00 -2.60 1.19
N ALA A 191 -3.12 -2.82 -0.12
CA ALA A 191 -1.96 -3.09 -0.96
C ALA A 191 -0.97 -1.91 -0.97
N ILE A 192 -1.44 -0.65 -1.07
CA ILE A 192 -0.56 0.52 -0.99
C ILE A 192 0.00 0.72 0.42
N ASP A 193 -0.79 0.47 1.48
CA ASP A 193 -0.29 0.52 2.85
C ASP A 193 0.80 -0.52 3.08
N THR A 194 0.61 -1.74 2.58
CA THR A 194 1.63 -2.80 2.67
C THR A 194 2.94 -2.37 1.99
N ILE A 195 2.88 -1.75 0.80
CA ILE A 195 4.06 -1.20 0.11
C ILE A 195 4.70 -0.07 0.94
N ALA A 196 3.91 0.80 1.55
CA ALA A 196 4.42 1.87 2.41
C ALA A 196 5.17 1.32 3.64
N GLY A 197 4.64 0.27 4.26
CA GLY A 197 5.30 -0.43 5.37
C GLY A 197 6.58 -1.13 4.92
N TRP A 198 6.54 -1.80 3.75
CA TRP A 198 7.72 -2.41 3.15
C TRP A 198 8.82 -1.38 2.90
N MET A 199 8.50 -0.23 2.29
CA MET A 199 9.45 0.86 2.02
C MET A 199 10.13 1.35 3.30
N TRP A 200 9.40 1.47 4.41
CA TRP A 200 9.94 1.96 5.67
C TRP A 200 11.01 1.05 6.28
N LEU A 201 11.00 -0.22 5.95
CA LEU A 201 11.98 -1.19 6.43
C LEU A 201 13.20 -1.35 5.50
N GLN A 202 13.22 -0.63 4.38
CA GLN A 202 14.33 -0.68 3.43
C GLN A 202 15.42 0.34 3.77
N ASP A 203 16.49 0.35 2.98
CA ASP A 203 17.53 1.36 3.05
C ASP A 203 17.03 2.76 2.66
N ALA A 204 17.80 3.79 3.00
CA ALA A 204 17.43 5.18 2.75
C ALA A 204 17.20 5.48 1.25
N ALA A 205 17.84 4.75 0.33
CA ALA A 205 17.64 4.93 -1.10
C ALA A 205 16.27 4.39 -1.55
N THR A 206 15.87 3.24 -1.02
CA THR A 206 14.55 2.64 -1.32
C THR A 206 13.42 3.38 -0.59
N GLN A 207 13.67 3.94 0.60
CA GLN A 207 12.70 4.75 1.33
C GLN A 207 12.33 6.04 0.59
N ARG A 208 13.26 6.62 -0.20
CA ARG A 208 12.95 7.78 -1.04
C ARG A 208 12.00 7.36 -2.18
N GLY A 209 10.84 7.97 -2.21
CA GLY A 209 9.82 7.71 -3.25
C GLY A 209 10.02 8.54 -4.53
N SER A 210 10.87 9.57 -4.50
CA SER A 210 10.96 10.60 -5.55
C SER A 210 11.43 10.09 -6.92
N ASP A 211 12.10 8.94 -6.97
CA ASP A 211 12.55 8.26 -8.19
C ASP A 211 11.76 6.97 -8.49
N LYS A 212 10.67 6.76 -7.76
CA LYS A 212 9.86 5.55 -7.84
C LYS A 212 8.59 5.78 -8.66
N ILE A 213 8.09 4.69 -9.24
CA ILE A 213 6.83 4.65 -9.94
C ILE A 213 5.91 3.67 -9.20
N PHE A 214 4.71 4.14 -8.89
CA PHE A 214 3.68 3.31 -8.27
C PHE A 214 2.66 2.88 -9.31
N TYR A 215 2.38 1.58 -9.34
CA TYR A 215 1.36 0.96 -10.18
C TYR A 215 0.22 0.42 -9.34
N THR A 216 -1.01 0.50 -9.85
CA THR A 216 -2.18 -0.16 -9.25
C THR A 216 -3.16 -0.62 -10.32
N THR A 217 -3.78 -1.78 -10.12
CA THR A 217 -4.92 -2.25 -10.93
C THR A 217 -6.23 -1.56 -10.51
N GLY A 218 -6.24 -0.93 -9.33
CA GLY A 218 -7.39 -0.25 -8.77
C GLY A 218 -7.59 1.16 -9.34
N ARG A 219 -8.73 1.77 -9.00
CA ARG A 219 -9.02 3.17 -9.34
C ARG A 219 -8.07 4.11 -8.59
N LEU A 220 -7.55 5.11 -9.27
CA LEU A 220 -6.83 6.23 -8.66
C LEU A 220 -7.85 7.18 -7.99
N THR A 221 -8.10 6.98 -6.71
CA THR A 221 -8.94 7.87 -5.90
C THR A 221 -8.07 8.89 -5.19
N SER A 222 -8.68 9.97 -4.66
CA SER A 222 -7.95 10.98 -3.87
C SER A 222 -7.12 10.36 -2.75
N GLU A 223 -7.66 9.36 -2.05
CA GLU A 223 -6.95 8.65 -0.99
C GLU A 223 -5.71 7.89 -1.49
N MET A 224 -5.82 7.20 -2.64
CA MET A 224 -4.66 6.53 -3.26
C MET A 224 -3.57 7.53 -3.63
N ILE A 225 -3.97 8.70 -4.14
CA ILE A 225 -3.07 9.78 -4.49
C ILE A 225 -2.38 10.35 -3.25
N ILE A 226 -3.12 10.59 -2.16
CA ILE A 226 -2.58 11.08 -0.90
C ILE A 226 -1.56 10.10 -0.33
N LYS A 227 -1.90 8.82 -0.25
CA LYS A 227 -0.99 7.76 0.23
C LYS A 227 0.27 7.66 -0.64
N SER A 228 0.15 7.73 -1.96
CA SER A 228 1.30 7.75 -2.87
C SER A 228 2.20 8.96 -2.60
N ALA A 229 1.62 10.15 -2.42
CA ALA A 229 2.36 11.37 -2.12
C ALA A 229 3.08 11.29 -0.76
N GLN A 230 2.44 10.72 0.27
CA GLN A 230 3.05 10.48 1.58
C GLN A 230 4.23 9.49 1.53
N MET A 231 4.20 8.55 0.61
CA MET A 231 5.34 7.67 0.31
C MET A 231 6.44 8.40 -0.49
N GLY A 232 6.21 9.66 -0.90
CA GLY A 232 7.10 10.44 -1.75
C GLY A 232 7.06 10.03 -3.22
N VAL A 233 6.17 9.13 -3.61
CA VAL A 233 6.02 8.65 -4.99
C VAL A 233 5.29 9.69 -5.83
N GLN A 234 5.76 9.93 -7.05
CA GLN A 234 5.33 11.07 -7.86
C GLN A 234 4.14 10.73 -8.76
N VAL A 235 2.91 10.70 -8.20
CA VAL A 235 1.66 10.51 -8.99
C VAL A 235 0.51 11.43 -8.51
N ALA A 236 0.02 12.42 -9.25
CA ALA A 236 -1.23 13.19 -9.27
C ALA A 236 -1.12 14.68 -9.64
N GLU A 237 -2.18 15.26 -10.20
CA GLU A 237 -2.16 16.51 -10.97
C GLU A 237 -1.89 17.77 -10.15
N ARG A 238 -2.49 17.93 -8.96
CA ARG A 238 -2.31 19.12 -8.11
C ARG A 238 -0.89 19.29 -7.54
N LEU A 239 -0.14 18.19 -7.50
CA LEU A 239 1.19 18.12 -6.92
C LEU A 239 2.30 18.03 -7.99
N GLY A 240 1.95 18.20 -9.26
CA GLY A 240 2.89 18.02 -10.38
C GLY A 240 3.22 16.56 -10.67
N LEU A 241 2.30 15.65 -10.39
CA LEU A 241 2.45 14.21 -10.60
C LEU A 241 1.98 13.78 -12.00
N CYS A 242 2.72 12.87 -12.63
CA CYS A 242 2.28 12.24 -13.88
C CYS A 242 1.32 11.09 -13.56
N ALA A 243 0.02 11.31 -13.78
CA ALA A 243 -0.99 10.27 -13.62
C ALA A 243 -1.32 9.64 -14.97
N ILE A 244 -1.04 8.34 -15.08
CA ILE A 244 -1.31 7.55 -16.28
C ILE A 244 -2.35 6.49 -15.95
N GLY A 245 -3.40 6.39 -16.78
CA GLY A 245 -4.42 5.38 -16.61
C GLY A 245 -4.83 4.74 -17.92
N ARG A 246 -5.71 3.73 -17.85
CA ARG A 246 -6.10 2.88 -18.96
C ARG A 246 -4.89 2.28 -19.70
N ALA A 247 -3.80 2.06 -18.95
CA ALA A 247 -2.57 1.56 -19.53
C ALA A 247 -2.66 0.04 -19.74
N MET A 248 -2.72 -0.35 -21.01
CA MET A 248 -2.80 -1.76 -21.44
C MET A 248 -2.05 -1.94 -22.76
N ASN A 249 -1.08 -2.86 -22.78
CA ASN A 249 -0.20 -3.06 -23.92
C ASN A 249 0.53 -1.75 -24.30
N LYS A 250 0.31 -1.23 -25.52
CA LYS A 250 0.85 0.04 -26.02
C LYS A 250 -0.16 1.21 -25.95
N ARG A 251 -1.30 1.07 -25.26
CA ARG A 251 -2.30 2.13 -25.09
C ARG A 251 -2.29 2.64 -23.66
N PHE A 252 -2.37 3.96 -23.49
CA PHE A 252 -2.53 4.61 -22.21
C PHE A 252 -3.10 6.03 -22.39
N LEU A 253 -3.56 6.62 -21.28
CA LEU A 253 -3.95 8.02 -21.20
C LEU A 253 -3.15 8.69 -20.08
N CYS A 254 -2.48 9.79 -20.40
CA CYS A 254 -1.84 10.63 -19.38
C CYS A 254 -2.83 11.72 -18.98
N TYR A 255 -3.32 11.64 -17.74
CA TYR A 255 -4.35 12.56 -17.22
C TYR A 255 -3.76 13.84 -16.63
N SER A 256 -2.49 13.82 -16.19
CA SER A 256 -1.85 14.98 -15.58
C SER A 256 -0.34 14.98 -15.77
N ALA A 257 0.26 16.18 -15.70
CA ALA A 257 1.70 16.44 -15.85
C ALA A 257 2.34 15.69 -17.04
N PRO A 258 1.80 15.82 -18.27
CA PRO A 258 2.30 15.09 -19.44
C PRO A 258 3.76 15.46 -19.79
N GLY A 259 4.26 16.58 -19.33
CA GLY A 259 5.66 16.98 -19.50
C GLY A 259 6.66 16.10 -18.76
N ARG A 260 6.20 15.28 -17.81
CA ARG A 260 7.02 14.26 -17.13
C ARG A 260 7.12 12.95 -17.92
N LEU A 261 6.28 12.76 -18.94
CA LEU A 261 6.35 11.64 -19.86
C LEU A 261 7.17 12.04 -21.10
N ARG A 262 8.28 11.35 -21.32
CA ARG A 262 9.11 11.53 -22.51
C ARG A 262 8.54 10.68 -23.63
N TRP A 263 7.94 11.34 -24.59
CA TRP A 263 7.30 10.72 -25.74
C TRP A 263 8.34 10.11 -26.69
N GLN A 264 8.03 8.94 -27.23
CA GLN A 264 8.83 8.21 -28.20
C GLN A 264 7.91 7.67 -29.29
N PRO A 265 7.45 8.53 -30.21
CA PRO A 265 6.39 8.20 -31.18
C PRO A 265 6.73 7.06 -32.14
N GLU A 266 8.00 6.63 -32.20
CA GLU A 266 8.46 5.54 -33.06
C GLU A 266 8.36 4.15 -32.40
N LEU A 267 7.93 4.05 -31.14
CA LEU A 267 7.68 2.82 -30.41
C LEU A 267 6.23 2.35 -30.62
#